data_e3c975c7a6836f068dab4206d6443d40
#
_entry.id   e3c975c7a6836f068dab4206d6443d40
#
_cell.length_a   1.000
_cell.length_b   1.000
_cell.length_c   1.000
_cell.angle_alpha   90.00
_cell.angle_beta   90.00
_cell.angle_gamma   90.00
#
_symmetry.space_group_name_H-M   'P 1'
#
loop_
_entity.id
_entity.type
_entity.pdbx_description
1 polymer ?
#
loop_
_entity_poly.entity_id
_entity_poly.type
_entity_poly.pdbx_seq_one_letter_code
_entity_poly.pdbx_strand_id
1 'polypeptide(L)'
;PSGFDCSGFTHYTMLKNGIIIQRTASAQYNEGIPISKSNLKPGDLVFFSTYKKGPSHVGIYVGNNKFIHASSGAGKVVISDLNKSYYVQRYIGARRIIN
;
A
#
# COMPACT_ATOMS: atom_id res chain seq x y z
N PRO A 1 -7.26 14.70 2.07
CA PRO A 1 -6.79 15.66 3.06
C PRO A 1 -5.29 15.57 3.29
N SER A 2 -4.70 16.68 3.63
CA SER A 2 -3.30 16.72 3.99
C SER A 2 -3.08 15.98 5.32
N GLY A 3 -1.88 15.45 5.51
CA GLY A 3 -1.53 14.80 6.76
C GLY A 3 -1.88 13.33 6.85
N PHE A 4 -2.29 12.71 5.76
CA PHE A 4 -2.41 11.26 5.76
C PHE A 4 -1.02 10.64 5.95
N ASP A 5 -0.91 9.65 6.83
CA ASP A 5 0.20 8.71 6.74
C ASP A 5 -0.20 7.61 5.72
N CYS A 6 0.73 6.71 5.41
CA CYS A 6 0.51 5.73 4.35
C CYS A 6 -0.69 4.82 4.64
N SER A 7 -0.79 4.29 5.84
CA SER A 7 -1.88 3.40 6.22
C SER A 7 -3.19 4.15 6.42
N GLY A 8 -3.12 5.41 6.82
CA GLY A 8 -4.30 6.27 6.92
C GLY A 8 -4.91 6.53 5.56
N PHE A 9 -4.06 6.71 4.54
CA PHE A 9 -4.53 6.90 3.17
C PHE A 9 -5.25 5.65 2.66
N THR A 10 -4.65 4.47 2.84
CA THR A 10 -5.29 3.23 2.39
C THR A 10 -6.58 2.96 3.16
N HIS A 11 -6.56 3.19 4.47
CA HIS A 11 -7.75 3.05 5.31
C HIS A 11 -8.88 3.94 4.80
N TYR A 12 -8.60 5.21 4.56
CA TYR A 12 -9.57 6.17 4.07
C TYR A 12 -10.12 5.77 2.70
N THR A 13 -9.23 5.40 1.77
CA THR A 13 -9.62 5.05 0.40
C THR A 13 -10.51 3.82 0.38
N MET A 14 -10.14 2.78 1.14
CA MET A 14 -10.95 1.57 1.22
C MET A 14 -12.30 1.85 1.85
N LEU A 15 -12.34 2.68 2.89
CA LEU A 15 -13.59 3.06 3.54
C LEU A 15 -14.53 3.79 2.58
N LYS A 16 -13.99 4.66 1.73
CA LYS A 16 -14.77 5.36 0.70
C LYS A 16 -15.42 4.38 -0.28
N ASN A 17 -14.86 3.19 -0.42
CA ASN A 17 -15.39 2.13 -1.26
C ASN A 17 -16.17 1.08 -0.47
N GLY A 18 -16.54 1.40 0.78
CA GLY A 18 -17.36 0.52 1.61
C GLY A 18 -16.61 -0.62 2.27
N ILE A 19 -15.27 -0.55 2.31
CA ILE A 19 -14.43 -1.60 2.87
C ILE A 19 -13.69 -1.06 4.08
N ILE A 20 -13.87 -1.73 5.23
CA ILE A 20 -13.18 -1.36 6.46
C ILE A 20 -11.96 -2.26 6.64
N ILE A 21 -10.78 -1.65 6.74
CA ILE A 21 -9.54 -2.37 7.02
C ILE A 21 -8.89 -1.81 8.29
N GLN A 22 -7.88 -2.50 8.80
CA GLN A 22 -7.17 -2.04 9.99
C GLN A 22 -6.47 -0.71 9.72
N ARG A 23 -6.07 -0.02 10.80
CA ARG A 23 -5.56 1.35 10.68
C ARG A 23 -4.05 1.43 10.41
N THR A 24 -3.27 0.42 10.81
CA THR A 24 -1.81 0.45 10.65
C THR A 24 -1.36 -0.44 9.50
N ALA A 25 -0.20 -0.13 8.91
CA ALA A 25 0.35 -0.92 7.81
C ALA A 25 0.58 -2.37 8.24
N SER A 26 1.14 -2.59 9.42
CA SER A 26 1.42 -3.95 9.89
C SER A 26 0.13 -4.75 10.10
N ALA A 27 -0.94 -4.13 10.60
CA ALA A 27 -2.22 -4.80 10.78
C ALA A 27 -2.90 -5.07 9.42
N GLN A 28 -2.80 -4.12 8.49
CA GLN A 28 -3.34 -4.32 7.14
C GLN A 28 -2.63 -5.48 6.42
N TYR A 29 -1.35 -5.66 6.67
CA TYR A 29 -0.57 -6.75 6.07
C TYR A 29 -1.09 -8.14 6.48
N ASN A 30 -1.85 -8.23 7.57
CA ASN A 30 -2.42 -9.47 8.05
C ASN A 30 -3.86 -9.67 7.60
N GLU A 31 -4.39 -8.80 6.74
CA GLU A 31 -5.75 -8.91 6.23
C GLU A 31 -5.76 -9.43 4.81
N GLY A 32 -6.90 -9.99 4.41
CA GLY A 32 -7.12 -10.41 3.04
C GLY A 32 -6.31 -11.61 2.62
N ILE A 33 -6.10 -11.73 1.32
CA ILE A 33 -5.42 -12.87 0.70
C ILE A 33 -4.05 -12.43 0.21
N PRO A 34 -2.98 -13.18 0.55
CA PRO A 34 -1.66 -12.90 -0.02
C PRO A 34 -1.69 -13.04 -1.54
N ILE A 35 -1.12 -12.05 -2.24
CA ILE A 35 -1.07 -12.02 -3.70
C ILE A 35 0.39 -11.92 -4.11
N SER A 36 0.82 -12.76 -5.06
CA SER A 36 2.17 -12.65 -5.61
C SER A 36 2.29 -11.41 -6.47
N LYS A 37 3.50 -10.87 -6.57
CA LYS A 37 3.74 -9.64 -7.33
C LYS A 37 3.32 -9.77 -8.79
N SER A 38 3.48 -10.96 -9.37
CA SER A 38 3.09 -11.21 -10.77
C SER A 38 1.58 -11.25 -10.98
N ASN A 39 0.80 -11.38 -9.91
CA ASN A 39 -0.67 -11.47 -9.99
C ASN A 39 -1.36 -10.21 -9.46
N LEU A 40 -0.64 -9.12 -9.28
CA LEU A 40 -1.23 -7.88 -8.79
C LEU A 40 -2.31 -7.36 -9.72
N LYS A 41 -3.39 -6.86 -9.12
CA LYS A 41 -4.50 -6.20 -9.82
C LYS A 41 -4.79 -4.86 -9.17
N PRO A 42 -5.34 -3.90 -9.91
CA PRO A 42 -5.71 -2.61 -9.32
C PRO A 42 -6.59 -2.81 -8.08
N GLY A 43 -6.28 -2.09 -7.02
CA GLY A 43 -6.95 -2.20 -5.75
C GLY A 43 -6.23 -3.06 -4.72
N ASP A 44 -5.26 -3.86 -5.14
CA ASP A 44 -4.46 -4.64 -4.20
C ASP A 44 -3.58 -3.72 -3.37
N LEU A 45 -3.37 -4.07 -2.10
CA LEU A 45 -2.46 -3.33 -1.22
C LEU A 45 -1.06 -3.89 -1.38
N VAL A 46 -0.08 -3.01 -1.55
CA VAL A 46 1.34 -3.37 -1.68
C VAL A 46 2.10 -2.80 -0.48
N PHE A 47 3.00 -3.61 0.08
CA PHE A 47 3.64 -3.31 1.35
C PHE A 47 5.16 -3.30 1.23
N PHE A 48 5.79 -2.41 1.98
CA PHE A 48 7.23 -2.18 1.94
C PHE A 48 7.79 -2.02 3.33
N SER A 49 9.07 -2.38 3.50
CA SER A 49 9.83 -2.13 4.71
C SER A 49 10.68 -0.87 4.49
N THR A 50 10.25 0.26 5.03
CA THR A 50 10.90 1.55 4.76
C THR A 50 11.58 2.12 6.01
N TYR A 51 10.84 2.85 6.86
CA TYR A 51 11.44 3.53 7.99
C TYR A 51 11.71 2.60 9.18
N LYS A 52 11.15 1.40 9.17
CA LYS A 52 11.47 0.36 10.16
C LYS A 52 11.28 -1.00 9.52
N LYS A 53 11.84 -2.03 10.13
CA LYS A 53 11.73 -3.40 9.65
C LYS A 53 10.27 -3.86 9.67
N GLY A 54 9.89 -4.64 8.65
CA GLY A 54 8.54 -5.14 8.51
C GLY A 54 7.63 -4.18 7.76
N PRO A 55 6.31 -4.48 7.67
CA PRO A 55 5.38 -3.66 6.89
C PRO A 55 5.18 -2.30 7.53
N SER A 56 5.99 -1.35 7.10
CA SER A 56 5.97 0.02 7.60
C SER A 56 5.45 1.03 6.60
N HIS A 57 5.28 0.62 5.33
CA HIS A 57 4.72 1.47 4.29
C HIS A 57 3.75 0.66 3.44
N VAL A 58 2.65 1.28 3.01
CA VAL A 58 1.62 0.61 2.21
C VAL A 58 1.08 1.58 1.16
N GLY A 59 0.74 1.02 -0.01
CA GLY A 59 0.08 1.77 -1.07
C GLY A 59 -0.95 0.89 -1.75
N ILE A 60 -1.61 1.45 -2.77
CA ILE A 60 -2.64 0.75 -3.54
C ILE A 60 -2.17 0.61 -4.98
N TYR A 61 -2.13 -0.63 -5.47
CA TYR A 61 -1.75 -0.89 -6.85
C TYR A 61 -2.78 -0.32 -7.80
N VAL A 62 -2.33 0.34 -8.87
CA VAL A 62 -3.22 0.98 -9.84
C VAL A 62 -3.02 0.44 -11.27
N GLY A 63 -2.23 -0.63 -11.42
CA GLY A 63 -1.94 -1.21 -12.73
C GLY A 63 -0.62 -0.72 -13.30
N ASN A 64 -0.12 -1.36 -14.35
CA ASN A 64 1.09 -0.97 -15.08
C ASN A 64 2.31 -0.78 -14.19
N ASN A 65 2.45 -1.63 -13.17
CA ASN A 65 3.56 -1.56 -12.20
C ASN A 65 3.61 -0.25 -11.42
N LYS A 66 2.47 0.41 -11.25
CA LYS A 66 2.35 1.66 -10.50
C LYS A 66 1.51 1.47 -9.26
N PHE A 67 1.78 2.27 -8.24
CA PHE A 67 0.94 2.28 -7.04
C PHE A 67 0.80 3.71 -6.53
N ILE A 68 -0.34 3.98 -5.91
CA ILE A 68 -0.63 5.29 -5.31
C ILE A 68 -0.48 5.18 -3.80
N HIS A 69 0.17 6.16 -3.19
CA HIS A 69 0.44 6.11 -1.76
C HIS A 69 0.68 7.51 -1.20
N ALA A 70 0.50 7.62 0.13
CA ALA A 70 0.84 8.86 0.83
C ALA A 70 2.32 8.80 1.16
N SER A 71 3.11 9.62 0.48
CA SER A 71 4.56 9.66 0.63
C SER A 71 4.95 10.68 1.69
N SER A 72 5.59 10.22 2.77
CA SER A 72 6.06 11.12 3.82
C SER A 72 7.15 12.06 3.29
N GLY A 73 8.00 11.56 2.39
CA GLY A 73 9.05 12.39 1.80
C GLY A 73 8.52 13.51 0.95
N ALA A 74 7.45 13.26 0.20
CA ALA A 74 6.82 14.28 -0.64
C ALA A 74 5.76 15.10 0.11
N GLY A 75 5.32 14.63 1.28
CA GLY A 75 4.28 15.29 2.05
C GLY A 75 2.91 15.26 1.38
N LYS A 76 2.69 14.33 0.45
CA LYS A 76 1.45 14.26 -0.31
C LYS A 76 1.26 12.86 -0.89
N VAL A 77 0.07 12.64 -1.47
CA VAL A 77 -0.24 11.42 -2.20
C VAL A 77 0.40 11.49 -3.59
N VAL A 78 1.13 10.44 -3.96
CA VAL A 78 1.83 10.36 -5.24
C VAL A 78 1.66 8.98 -5.85
N ILE A 79 1.93 8.87 -7.16
CA ILE A 79 2.00 7.61 -7.88
C ILE A 79 3.48 7.30 -8.13
N SER A 80 3.89 6.09 -7.77
CA SER A 80 5.28 5.64 -7.91
C SER A 80 5.35 4.33 -8.69
N ASP A 81 6.53 4.03 -9.21
CA ASP A 81 6.78 2.82 -9.99
C ASP A 81 7.30 1.71 -9.07
N LEU A 82 6.63 0.56 -9.09
CA LEU A 82 7.06 -0.61 -8.32
C LEU A 82 8.43 -1.12 -8.76
N ASN A 83 8.84 -0.85 -9.99
CA ASN A 83 10.12 -1.29 -10.52
C ASN A 83 11.27 -0.34 -10.18
N LYS A 84 10.99 0.77 -9.52
CA LYS A 84 12.03 1.66 -9.04
C LYS A 84 12.87 0.93 -7.98
N SER A 85 14.19 1.04 -8.11
CA SER A 85 15.13 0.32 -7.26
C SER A 85 14.82 0.45 -5.77
N TYR A 86 14.48 1.66 -5.31
CA TYR A 86 14.11 1.91 -3.92
C TYR A 86 12.97 0.97 -3.46
N TYR A 87 11.93 0.81 -4.28
CA TYR A 87 10.78 -0.01 -3.92
C TYR A 87 11.01 -1.50 -4.14
N VAL A 88 11.77 -1.86 -5.18
CA VAL A 88 12.14 -3.26 -5.42
C VAL A 88 12.86 -3.84 -4.20
N GLN A 89 13.79 -3.07 -3.64
CA GLN A 89 14.59 -3.52 -2.50
C GLN A 89 13.78 -3.60 -1.20
N ARG A 90 12.68 -2.88 -1.10
CA ARG A 90 11.89 -2.77 0.13
C ARG A 90 10.56 -3.50 0.08
N TYR A 91 10.19 -4.00 -1.07
CA TYR A 91 8.91 -4.71 -1.26
C TYR A 91 8.88 -5.98 -0.42
N ILE A 92 7.78 -6.21 0.31
CA ILE A 92 7.63 -7.41 1.14
C ILE A 92 6.41 -8.24 0.80
N GLY A 93 5.44 -7.71 0.12
CA GLY A 93 4.28 -8.50 -0.28
C GLY A 93 3.07 -7.66 -0.58
N ALA A 94 1.98 -8.34 -0.89
CA ALA A 94 0.71 -7.70 -1.22
C ALA A 94 -0.45 -8.48 -0.65
N ARG A 95 -1.57 -7.79 -0.47
CA ARG A 95 -2.81 -8.38 0.03
C ARG A 95 -3.98 -7.90 -0.82
N ARG A 96 -4.87 -8.82 -1.14
CA ARG A 96 -6.14 -8.48 -1.79
C ARG A 96 -7.23 -8.53 -0.74
N ILE A 97 -7.87 -7.39 -0.52
CA ILE A 97 -8.95 -7.30 0.45
C ILE A 97 -10.23 -7.74 -0.25
N ILE A 98 -10.85 -8.76 0.29
CA ILE A 98 -12.10 -9.29 -0.26
C ILE A 98 -13.23 -8.88 0.65
N ASN A 99 -14.22 -8.28 0.03
CA ASN A 99 -15.38 -7.75 0.72
C ASN A 99 -16.47 -8.82 0.84
#